data_3d8d2f318546752ff823e69da31d8c77
#
_entry.id   3d8d2f318546752ff823e69da31d8c77
#
_cell.length_a   1.000
_cell.length_b   1.000
_cell.length_c   1.000
_cell.angle_alpha   90.00
_cell.angle_beta   90.00
_cell.angle_gamma   90.00
#
_symmetry.space_group_name_H-M   'P 1'
#
loop_
_entity.id
_entity.type
_entity.pdbx_description
1 polymer ?
#
loop_
_entity_poly.entity_id
_entity_poly.type
_entity_poly.pdbx_seq_one_letter_code
_entity_poly.pdbx_strand_id
1 'polypeptide(L)'
;MDYRERSYRYLFWRKLFISLIAIGLVYILFIRPVQSFVVREFILPTFDSFIMPDSDIITTPGRDEFFLSSLTDIFSQVKIEVPFNGYFWLAMSMIWSTKNKRFSSVIWRYNWALFLIIPMVAIGIINGFTWLAPLTNVHEKVYKALFLILGILAVRETDELLKD
;
A
#
# COMPACT_ATOMS: atom_id res chain seq x y z
N MET A 1 -19.35 -27.46 21.63
CA MET A 1 -19.06 -26.89 20.32
C MET A 1 -19.74 -27.75 19.28
N ASP A 2 -20.79 -27.24 18.65
CA ASP A 2 -21.66 -27.99 17.74
C ASP A 2 -20.91 -28.35 16.45
N TYR A 3 -21.23 -29.46 15.82
CA TYR A 3 -20.62 -29.92 14.56
C TYR A 3 -20.79 -28.88 13.44
N ARG A 4 -21.91 -28.15 13.45
CA ARG A 4 -22.18 -27.03 12.51
C ARG A 4 -21.21 -25.90 12.65
N GLU A 5 -20.87 -25.48 13.86
CA GLU A 5 -19.92 -24.38 14.13
C GLU A 5 -18.52 -24.71 13.61
N ARG A 6 -18.03 -25.92 13.84
CA ARG A 6 -16.74 -26.38 13.30
C ARG A 6 -16.71 -26.32 11.78
N SER A 7 -17.82 -26.71 11.12
CA SER A 7 -17.92 -26.69 9.67
C SER A 7 -17.87 -25.26 9.11
N TYR A 8 -18.58 -24.31 9.72
CA TYR A 8 -18.57 -22.90 9.28
C TYR A 8 -17.21 -22.23 9.48
N ARG A 9 -16.55 -22.45 10.62
CA ARG A 9 -15.21 -21.94 10.86
C ARG A 9 -14.20 -22.49 9.86
N TYR A 10 -14.23 -23.78 9.61
CA TYR A 10 -13.37 -24.42 8.61
C TYR A 10 -13.58 -23.82 7.21
N LEU A 11 -14.80 -23.61 6.78
CA LEU A 11 -15.14 -23.00 5.49
C LEU A 11 -14.66 -21.55 5.42
N PHE A 12 -14.80 -20.79 6.51
CA PHE A 12 -14.31 -19.42 6.59
C PHE A 12 -12.77 -19.35 6.43
N TRP A 13 -12.02 -20.12 7.21
CA TRP A 13 -10.58 -20.15 7.14
C TRP A 13 -10.07 -20.65 5.78
N ARG A 14 -10.71 -21.66 5.20
CA ARG A 14 -10.41 -22.12 3.85
C ARG A 14 -10.63 -21.02 2.80
N LYS A 15 -11.75 -20.30 2.89
CA LYS A 15 -12.06 -19.17 2.00
C LYS A 15 -11.03 -18.06 2.15
N LEU A 16 -10.67 -17.69 3.38
CA LEU A 16 -9.67 -16.69 3.66
C LEU A 16 -8.31 -17.07 3.03
N PHE A 17 -7.86 -18.28 3.24
CA PHE A 17 -6.59 -18.76 2.71
C PHE A 17 -6.56 -18.77 1.17
N ILE A 18 -7.62 -19.27 0.53
CA ILE A 18 -7.76 -19.24 -0.93
C ILE A 18 -7.77 -17.79 -1.45
N SER A 19 -8.49 -16.89 -0.78
CA SER A 19 -8.54 -15.47 -1.15
C SER A 19 -7.18 -14.81 -1.06
N LEU A 20 -6.42 -15.07 0.01
CA LEU A 20 -5.07 -14.54 0.20
C LEU A 20 -4.12 -15.00 -0.93
N ILE A 21 -4.14 -16.28 -1.26
CA ILE A 21 -3.32 -16.83 -2.35
C ILE A 21 -3.74 -16.24 -3.69
N ALA A 22 -5.04 -16.25 -4.00
CA ALA A 22 -5.55 -15.77 -5.29
C ALA A 22 -5.23 -14.28 -5.50
N ILE A 23 -5.49 -13.44 -4.51
CA ILE A 23 -5.19 -11.99 -4.60
C ILE A 23 -3.69 -11.75 -4.62
N GLY A 24 -2.91 -12.51 -3.84
CA GLY A 24 -1.45 -12.43 -3.90
C GLY A 24 -0.90 -12.74 -5.29
N LEU A 25 -1.40 -13.79 -5.95
CA LEU A 25 -1.03 -14.14 -7.32
C LEU A 25 -1.45 -13.06 -8.31
N VAL A 26 -2.70 -12.58 -8.24
CA VAL A 26 -3.18 -11.48 -9.09
C VAL A 26 -2.35 -10.23 -8.89
N TYR A 27 -2.00 -9.89 -7.65
CA TYR A 27 -1.13 -8.75 -7.37
C TYR A 27 0.25 -8.90 -8.03
N ILE A 28 0.92 -10.02 -7.81
CA ILE A 28 2.29 -10.23 -8.31
C ILE A 28 2.33 -10.31 -9.83
N LEU A 29 1.37 -11.00 -10.46
CA LEU A 29 1.38 -11.28 -11.89
C LEU A 29 0.81 -10.16 -12.76
N PHE A 30 -0.15 -9.39 -12.23
CA PHE A 30 -0.88 -8.40 -13.02
C PHE A 30 -0.76 -6.99 -12.45
N ILE A 31 -1.08 -6.78 -11.17
CA ILE A 31 -1.17 -5.43 -10.62
C ILE A 31 0.20 -4.79 -10.50
N ARG A 32 1.17 -5.49 -9.94
CA ARG A 32 2.53 -4.99 -9.72
C ARG A 32 3.27 -4.63 -11.02
N PRO A 33 3.22 -5.44 -12.10
CA PRO A 33 3.76 -5.05 -13.39
C PRO A 33 3.12 -3.79 -13.98
N VAL A 34 1.77 -3.66 -13.86
CA VAL A 34 1.06 -2.46 -14.30
C VAL A 34 1.48 -1.24 -13.47
N GLN A 35 1.59 -1.35 -12.15
CA GLN A 35 2.10 -0.28 -11.30
C GLN A 35 3.52 0.14 -11.69
N SER A 36 4.40 -0.84 -11.90
CA SER A 36 5.78 -0.56 -12.35
C SER A 36 5.82 0.16 -13.70
N PHE A 37 4.96 -0.23 -14.63
CA PHE A 37 4.81 0.45 -15.91
C PHE A 37 4.33 1.90 -15.73
N VAL A 38 3.28 2.11 -14.94
CA VAL A 38 2.74 3.46 -14.66
C VAL A 38 3.78 4.35 -13.98
N VAL A 39 4.55 3.80 -13.04
CA VAL A 39 5.63 4.55 -12.38
C VAL A 39 6.66 5.00 -13.40
N ARG A 40 7.14 4.13 -14.27
CA ARG A 40 8.21 4.42 -15.23
C ARG A 40 7.79 5.35 -16.36
N GLU A 41 6.62 5.11 -16.92
CA GLU A 41 6.20 5.78 -18.17
C GLU A 41 5.39 7.07 -17.89
N PHE A 42 4.80 7.21 -16.72
CA PHE A 42 3.95 8.37 -16.42
C PHE A 42 4.41 9.15 -15.18
N ILE A 43 4.65 8.46 -14.06
CA ILE A 43 4.94 9.16 -12.83
C ILE A 43 6.33 9.81 -12.88
N LEU A 44 7.37 9.04 -13.19
CA LEU A 44 8.74 9.57 -13.21
C LEU A 44 8.95 10.70 -14.22
N PRO A 45 8.52 10.60 -15.51
CA PRO A 45 8.66 11.71 -16.44
C PRO A 45 7.91 12.97 -15.98
N THR A 46 6.76 12.78 -15.31
CA THR A 46 6.02 13.91 -14.74
C THR A 46 6.83 14.59 -13.62
N PHE A 47 7.41 13.80 -12.70
CA PHE A 47 8.26 14.36 -11.64
C PHE A 47 9.53 14.99 -12.18
N ASP A 48 10.18 14.38 -13.15
CA ASP A 48 11.38 14.91 -13.78
C ASP A 48 11.12 16.29 -14.42
N SER A 49 9.90 16.53 -14.91
CA SER A 49 9.51 17.84 -15.43
C SER A 49 9.41 18.95 -14.36
N PHE A 50 9.28 18.58 -13.09
CA PHE A 50 9.28 19.53 -11.96
C PHE A 50 10.68 19.73 -11.34
N ILE A 51 11.66 18.91 -11.73
CA ILE A 51 13.03 19.02 -11.26
C ILE A 51 13.71 20.17 -12.02
N MET A 52 14.25 21.13 -11.27
CA MET A 52 15.00 22.22 -11.88
C MET A 52 16.29 21.70 -12.52
N PRO A 53 16.74 22.22 -13.67
CA PRO A 53 17.96 21.78 -14.35
C PRO A 53 19.22 21.79 -13.48
N ASP A 54 19.28 22.70 -12.51
CA ASP A 54 20.41 22.85 -11.57
C ASP A 54 20.19 22.08 -10.25
N SER A 55 19.18 21.24 -10.19
CA SER A 55 18.85 20.46 -8.99
C SER A 55 19.73 19.21 -8.90
N ASP A 56 20.20 18.91 -7.69
CA ASP A 56 20.97 17.71 -7.38
C ASP A 56 20.08 16.45 -7.22
N ILE A 57 18.79 16.54 -7.54
CA ILE A 57 17.82 15.47 -7.31
C ILE A 57 17.71 14.57 -8.54
N ILE A 58 17.81 13.25 -8.31
CA ILE A 58 17.58 12.21 -9.32
C ILE A 58 16.41 11.35 -8.89
N THR A 59 15.54 11.02 -9.84
CA THR A 59 14.48 10.03 -9.66
C THR A 59 14.95 8.65 -10.15
N THR A 60 14.68 7.62 -9.36
CA THR A 60 15.02 6.25 -9.73
C THR A 60 13.80 5.34 -9.60
N PRO A 61 13.44 4.57 -10.65
CA PRO A 61 12.30 3.68 -10.60
C PRO A 61 12.57 2.45 -9.73
N GLY A 62 11.62 2.14 -8.84
CA GLY A 62 11.50 0.84 -8.20
C GLY A 62 10.47 -0.06 -8.93
N ARG A 63 9.95 -1.05 -8.25
CA ARG A 63 8.90 -1.94 -8.79
C ARG A 63 7.50 -1.38 -8.59
N ASP A 64 7.17 -1.02 -7.36
CA ASP A 64 5.91 -0.43 -6.89
C ASP A 64 6.17 0.83 -6.05
N GLU A 65 7.33 1.43 -6.25
CA GLU A 65 7.87 2.57 -5.54
C GLU A 65 8.79 3.36 -6.47
N PHE A 66 9.14 4.56 -6.07
CA PHE A 66 10.23 5.32 -6.69
C PHE A 66 11.07 6.00 -5.62
N PHE A 67 12.28 6.36 -5.98
CA PHE A 67 13.24 6.96 -5.06
C PHE A 67 13.62 8.35 -5.55
N LEU A 68 13.67 9.27 -4.61
CA LEU A 68 14.28 10.59 -4.80
C LEU A 68 15.63 10.57 -4.08
N SER A 69 16.70 10.81 -4.80
CA SER A 69 18.07 10.81 -4.26
C SER A 69 18.73 12.15 -4.57
N SER A 70 19.51 12.69 -3.64
CA SER A 70 20.41 13.84 -3.93
C SER A 70 21.74 13.32 -4.43
N LEU A 71 22.31 13.98 -5.45
CA LEU A 71 23.66 13.70 -5.95
C LEU A 71 24.75 14.09 -4.95
N THR A 72 24.49 15.13 -4.16
CA THR A 72 25.45 15.70 -3.20
C THR A 72 25.40 14.99 -1.86
N ASP A 73 24.25 14.42 -1.49
CA ASP A 73 24.06 13.70 -0.24
C ASP A 73 23.67 12.25 -0.50
N ILE A 74 24.69 11.39 -0.55
CA ILE A 74 24.57 9.95 -0.83
C ILE A 74 23.68 9.22 0.19
N PHE A 75 23.43 9.82 1.36
CA PHE A 75 22.62 9.22 2.43
C PHE A 75 21.15 9.66 2.42
N SER A 76 20.79 10.62 1.59
CA SER A 76 19.42 11.15 1.52
C SER A 76 18.60 10.51 0.40
N GLN A 77 18.40 9.20 0.48
CA GLN A 77 17.45 8.53 -0.41
C GLN A 77 16.06 8.52 0.24
N VAL A 78 15.11 9.17 -0.40
CA VAL A 78 13.70 9.16 0.02
C VAL A 78 12.93 8.16 -0.82
N LYS A 79 12.40 7.16 -0.16
CA LYS A 79 11.54 6.16 -0.77
C LYS A 79 10.09 6.64 -0.78
N ILE A 80 9.46 6.60 -1.95
CA ILE A 80 8.05 6.94 -2.11
C ILE A 80 7.30 5.73 -2.65
N GLU A 81 6.43 5.17 -1.83
CA GLU A 81 5.60 4.03 -2.21
C GLU A 81 4.34 4.48 -2.94
N VAL A 82 4.00 3.77 -4.00
CA VAL A 82 2.78 4.01 -4.76
C VAL A 82 1.58 3.44 -3.99
N PRO A 83 0.46 4.17 -3.91
CA PRO A 83 -0.79 3.65 -3.34
C PRO A 83 -1.25 2.37 -4.03
N PHE A 84 -2.12 1.62 -3.38
CA PHE A 84 -2.62 0.31 -3.85
C PHE A 84 -1.54 -0.76 -3.97
N ASN A 85 -0.52 -0.70 -3.12
CA ASN A 85 0.56 -1.68 -3.06
C ASN A 85 0.12 -3.03 -2.46
N GLY A 86 1.09 -3.95 -2.28
CA GLY A 86 0.82 -5.31 -1.77
C GLY A 86 0.12 -5.35 -0.42
N TYR A 87 0.41 -4.42 0.50
CA TYR A 87 -0.24 -4.36 1.82
C TYR A 87 -1.71 -3.98 1.72
N PHE A 88 -2.06 -3.07 0.82
CA PHE A 88 -3.45 -2.76 0.51
C PHE A 88 -4.20 -4.02 0.05
N TRP A 89 -3.67 -4.73 -0.93
CA TRP A 89 -4.33 -5.92 -1.49
C TRP A 89 -4.41 -7.05 -0.48
N LEU A 90 -3.38 -7.22 0.36
CA LEU A 90 -3.39 -8.19 1.46
C LEU A 90 -4.52 -7.89 2.45
N ALA A 91 -4.62 -6.64 2.92
CA ALA A 91 -5.69 -6.22 3.82
C ALA A 91 -7.07 -6.37 3.18
N MET A 92 -7.23 -5.98 1.91
CA MET A 92 -8.49 -6.14 1.18
C MET A 92 -8.90 -7.60 1.02
N SER A 93 -7.95 -8.52 0.79
CA SER A 93 -8.25 -9.95 0.71
C SER A 93 -8.78 -10.50 2.03
N MET A 94 -8.20 -10.06 3.16
CA MET A 94 -8.69 -10.41 4.49
C MET A 94 -10.12 -9.90 4.70
N ILE A 95 -10.38 -8.62 4.40
CA ILE A 95 -11.69 -7.98 4.61
C ILE A 95 -12.75 -8.56 3.67
N TRP A 96 -12.43 -8.84 2.41
CA TRP A 96 -13.39 -9.46 1.47
C TRP A 96 -13.78 -10.88 1.85
N SER A 97 -12.93 -11.59 2.58
CA SER A 97 -13.25 -12.90 3.13
C SER A 97 -14.21 -12.80 4.31
N THR A 98 -14.36 -11.62 4.91
CA THR A 98 -15.30 -11.35 5.99
C THR A 98 -16.59 -10.73 5.45
N LYS A 99 -17.64 -10.68 6.26
CA LYS A 99 -18.89 -9.96 5.92
C LYS A 99 -18.82 -8.46 6.29
N ASN A 100 -17.75 -8.03 6.93
CA ASN A 100 -17.61 -6.67 7.46
C ASN A 100 -17.08 -5.71 6.40
N LYS A 101 -17.98 -4.94 5.80
CA LYS A 101 -17.65 -3.93 4.77
C LYS A 101 -17.10 -2.60 5.33
N ARG A 102 -17.22 -2.38 6.64
CA ARG A 102 -16.81 -1.12 7.27
C ARG A 102 -15.32 -0.84 7.07
N PHE A 103 -14.49 -1.83 7.36
CA PHE A 103 -13.03 -1.71 7.19
C PHE A 103 -12.61 -1.50 5.74
N SER A 104 -13.30 -2.11 4.79
CA SER A 104 -13.06 -1.89 3.36
C SER A 104 -13.18 -0.41 2.99
N SER A 105 -14.25 0.25 3.42
CA SER A 105 -14.46 1.68 3.13
C SER A 105 -13.34 2.55 3.72
N VAL A 106 -12.88 2.25 4.93
CA VAL A 106 -11.77 2.99 5.57
C VAL A 106 -10.48 2.85 4.76
N ILE A 107 -10.11 1.62 4.39
CA ILE A 107 -8.89 1.37 3.62
C ILE A 107 -8.94 2.03 2.24
N TRP A 108 -10.07 1.97 1.54
CA TRP A 108 -10.24 2.63 0.25
C TRP A 108 -10.09 4.15 0.35
N ARG A 109 -10.79 4.79 1.30
CA ARG A 109 -10.70 6.25 1.50
C ARG A 109 -9.28 6.68 1.83
N TYR A 110 -8.60 5.92 2.67
CA TYR A 110 -7.21 6.21 3.04
C TYR A 110 -6.28 6.11 1.82
N ASN A 111 -6.41 5.06 0.99
CA ASN A 111 -5.60 4.94 -0.22
C ASN A 111 -5.84 6.06 -1.23
N TRP A 112 -7.09 6.50 -1.41
CA TRP A 112 -7.39 7.64 -2.27
C TRP A 112 -6.80 8.94 -1.71
N ALA A 113 -6.86 9.14 -0.40
CA ALA A 113 -6.19 10.28 0.24
C ALA A 113 -4.67 10.25 -0.01
N LEU A 114 -4.04 9.08 0.12
CA LEU A 114 -2.63 8.92 -0.20
C LEU A 114 -2.29 9.19 -1.65
N PHE A 115 -3.14 8.75 -2.57
CA PHE A 115 -2.97 9.03 -3.99
C PHE A 115 -2.89 10.53 -4.31
N LEU A 116 -3.57 11.36 -3.52
CA LEU A 116 -3.49 12.82 -3.64
C LEU A 116 -2.30 13.42 -2.87
N ILE A 117 -2.02 12.94 -1.66
CA ILE A 117 -1.02 13.53 -0.76
C ILE A 117 0.40 13.18 -1.20
N ILE A 118 0.65 11.94 -1.62
CA ILE A 118 2.01 11.48 -1.97
C ILE A 118 2.65 12.30 -3.08
N PRO A 119 1.99 12.62 -4.21
CA PRO A 119 2.56 13.50 -5.22
C PRO A 119 2.88 14.89 -4.70
N MET A 120 2.01 15.46 -3.85
CA MET A 120 2.26 16.77 -3.25
C MET A 120 3.50 16.79 -2.36
N VAL A 121 3.67 15.74 -1.55
CA VAL A 121 4.85 15.57 -0.69
C VAL A 121 6.11 15.40 -1.54
N ALA A 122 6.06 14.60 -2.60
CA ALA A 122 7.19 14.38 -3.50
C ALA A 122 7.61 15.68 -4.20
N ILE A 123 6.64 16.44 -4.74
CA ILE A 123 6.89 17.78 -5.33
C ILE A 123 7.46 18.74 -4.27
N GLY A 124 6.96 18.70 -3.05
CA GLY A 124 7.50 19.50 -1.95
C GLY A 124 8.97 19.20 -1.68
N ILE A 125 9.36 17.91 -1.63
CA ILE A 125 10.76 17.50 -1.43
C ILE A 125 11.65 18.01 -2.58
N ILE A 126 11.19 17.84 -3.82
CA ILE A 126 11.88 18.32 -5.02
C ILE A 126 12.10 19.84 -4.97
N ASN A 127 11.14 20.60 -4.44
CA ASN A 127 11.25 22.05 -4.28
C ASN A 127 11.99 22.48 -3.00
N GLY A 128 12.77 21.59 -2.38
CA GLY A 128 13.66 21.94 -1.26
C GLY A 128 13.03 21.82 0.13
N PHE A 129 11.77 21.39 0.26
CA PHE A 129 11.16 21.13 1.58
C PHE A 129 11.65 19.78 2.15
N THR A 130 12.95 19.65 2.38
CA THR A 130 13.63 18.42 2.79
C THR A 130 13.12 17.84 4.12
N TRP A 131 12.52 18.68 4.99
CA TRP A 131 11.88 18.24 6.24
C TRP A 131 10.68 17.30 6.02
N LEU A 132 10.14 17.22 4.80
CA LEU A 132 9.10 16.26 4.43
C LEU A 132 9.65 14.84 4.24
N ALA A 133 10.94 14.66 3.99
CA ALA A 133 11.55 13.36 3.76
C ALA A 133 11.38 12.37 4.94
N PRO A 134 11.62 12.76 6.21
CA PRO A 134 11.33 11.86 7.34
C PRO A 134 9.86 11.46 7.45
N LEU A 135 8.92 12.30 7.03
CA LEU A 135 7.49 12.00 7.09
C LEU A 135 7.12 10.86 6.16
N THR A 136 7.76 10.73 4.99
CA THR A 136 7.50 9.61 4.06
C THR A 136 7.89 8.27 4.67
N ASN A 137 9.03 8.20 5.35
CA ASN A 137 9.51 6.99 6.00
C ASN A 137 8.63 6.57 7.19
N VAL A 138 8.19 7.53 8.01
CA VAL A 138 7.26 7.27 9.12
C VAL A 138 5.92 6.82 8.58
N HIS A 139 5.41 7.54 7.56
CA HIS A 139 4.14 7.22 6.93
C HIS A 139 4.15 5.80 6.35
N GLU A 140 5.20 5.39 5.64
CA GLU A 140 5.34 4.04 5.08
C GLU A 140 5.13 2.96 6.14
N LYS A 141 5.79 3.08 7.29
CA LYS A 141 5.67 2.11 8.38
C LYS A 141 4.28 2.12 9.01
N VAL A 142 3.74 3.31 9.24
CA VAL A 142 2.43 3.47 9.89
C VAL A 142 1.32 2.90 9.04
N TYR A 143 1.28 3.19 7.73
CA TYR A 143 0.19 2.71 6.90
C TYR A 143 0.24 1.20 6.65
N LYS A 144 1.44 0.60 6.53
CA LYS A 144 1.60 -0.85 6.44
C LYS A 144 1.05 -1.54 7.69
N ALA A 145 1.42 -1.04 8.86
CA ALA A 145 0.90 -1.54 10.13
C ALA A 145 -0.63 -1.35 10.24
N LEU A 146 -1.14 -0.19 9.86
CA LEU A 146 -2.57 0.12 9.88
C LEU A 146 -3.36 -0.87 9.01
N PHE A 147 -2.91 -1.13 7.79
CA PHE A 147 -3.60 -2.05 6.89
C PHE A 147 -3.63 -3.48 7.42
N LEU A 148 -2.51 -3.95 7.94
CA LEU A 148 -2.44 -5.28 8.55
C LEU A 148 -3.35 -5.37 9.78
N ILE A 149 -3.32 -4.36 10.66
CA ILE A 149 -4.18 -4.32 11.85
C ILE A 149 -5.67 -4.34 11.46
N LEU A 150 -6.08 -3.51 10.50
CA LEU A 150 -7.48 -3.49 10.05
C LEU A 150 -7.90 -4.81 9.41
N GLY A 151 -7.02 -5.45 8.64
CA GLY A 151 -7.27 -6.77 8.07
C GLY A 151 -7.43 -7.85 9.16
N ILE A 152 -6.53 -7.87 10.15
CA ILE A 152 -6.56 -8.81 11.28
C ILE A 152 -7.81 -8.59 12.14
N LEU A 153 -8.18 -7.33 12.43
CA LEU A 153 -9.38 -7.01 13.20
C LEU A 153 -10.64 -7.50 12.49
N ALA A 154 -10.74 -7.29 11.18
CA ALA A 154 -11.88 -7.78 10.39
C ALA A 154 -12.03 -9.32 10.46
N VAL A 155 -10.90 -10.03 10.37
CA VAL A 155 -10.87 -11.50 10.50
C VAL A 155 -11.27 -11.92 11.90
N ARG A 156 -10.72 -11.28 12.93
CA ARG A 156 -11.00 -11.58 14.34
C ARG A 156 -12.47 -11.37 14.67
N GLU A 157 -13.06 -10.23 14.33
CA GLU A 157 -14.49 -9.96 14.55
C GLU A 157 -15.38 -11.04 13.90
N THR A 158 -14.99 -11.50 12.70
CA THR A 158 -15.75 -12.54 12.01
C THR A 158 -15.59 -13.92 12.68
N ASP A 159 -14.38 -14.27 13.16
CA ASP A 159 -14.16 -15.54 13.88
C ASP A 159 -14.88 -15.55 15.24
N GLU A 160 -14.96 -14.40 15.92
CA GLU A 160 -15.73 -14.26 17.18
C GLU A 160 -17.23 -14.45 16.95
N LEU A 161 -17.79 -13.84 15.89
CA LEU A 161 -19.20 -14.01 15.49
C LEU A 161 -19.56 -15.45 15.05
N LEU A 162 -18.58 -16.27 14.72
CA LEU A 162 -18.78 -17.68 14.35
C LEU A 162 -18.69 -18.63 15.56
N LYS A 163 -18.39 -18.09 16.77
CA LYS A 163 -18.34 -18.84 18.03
C LYS A 163 -19.64 -18.76 18.81
N ASP A 164 -20.43 -17.71 18.58
CA ASP A 164 -21.75 -17.48 19.16
C ASP A 164 -22.84 -18.13 18.28
#